data_2a1f22f9b3b928bc2fdba789c5516406
#
_entry.id   2a1f22f9b3b928bc2fdba789c5516406
#
_cell.length_a   1.000
_cell.length_b   1.000
_cell.length_c   1.000
_cell.angle_alpha   90.00
_cell.angle_beta   90.00
_cell.angle_gamma   90.00
#
_symmetry.space_group_name_H-M   'P 1'
#
loop_
_entity.id
_entity.type
_entity.pdbx_description
1 polymer ?
#
loop_
_entity_poly.entity_id
_entity_poly.type
_entity_poly.pdbx_seq_one_letter_code
_entity_poly.pdbx_strand_id
1 'polypeptide(L)' 'EPLFLDIALVYALLNFLLSLGLARFSIERGELL' A
#
# COMPACT_ATOMS: atom_id res chain seq x y z
N GLU A 1 18.16 2.40 15.23
CA GLU A 1 17.80 1.25 16.04
C GLU A 1 16.95 0.26 15.25
N PRO A 2 16.98 -1.04 15.59
CA PRO A 2 16.26 -2.03 14.77
C PRO A 2 14.75 -1.84 14.78
N LEU A 3 14.19 -1.35 15.86
CA LEU A 3 12.75 -1.13 15.93
C LEU A 3 12.29 -0.09 14.92
N PHE A 4 13.07 0.95 14.75
CA PHE A 4 12.74 1.98 13.75
C PHE A 4 12.70 1.39 12.35
N LEU A 5 13.65 0.53 12.03
CA LEU A 5 13.70 -0.11 10.71
C LEU A 5 12.52 -1.07 10.50
N ASP A 6 12.12 -1.77 11.55
CA ASP A 6 10.96 -2.65 11.46
C ASP A 6 9.70 -1.85 11.15
N ILE A 7 9.51 -0.75 11.83
CA ILE A 7 8.35 0.11 11.60
C ILE A 7 8.36 0.66 10.18
N ALA A 8 9.53 1.09 9.73
CA ALA A 8 9.67 1.63 8.38
C ALA A 8 9.34 0.58 7.33
N LEU A 9 9.80 -0.65 7.55
CA LEU A 9 9.54 -1.74 6.62
C LEU A 9 8.05 -2.06 6.54
N VAL A 10 7.40 -2.17 7.70
CA VAL A 10 5.97 -2.46 7.75
C VAL A 10 5.18 -1.32 7.09
N TYR A 11 5.56 -0.09 7.37
CA TYR A 11 4.91 1.07 6.76
C TYR A 11 5.00 1.01 5.23
N ALA A 12 6.20 0.70 4.72
CA ALA A 12 6.41 0.63 3.28
C ALA A 12 5.58 -0.48 2.65
N LEU A 13 5.53 -1.64 3.30
CA LEU A 13 4.73 -2.76 2.79
C LEU A 13 3.25 -2.43 2.78
N LEU A 14 2.75 -1.84 3.84
CA LEU A 14 1.33 -1.47 3.89
C LEU A 14 1.00 -0.43 2.83
N ASN A 15 1.86 0.56 2.67
CA ASN A 15 1.64 1.59 1.66
C ASN A 15 1.59 0.98 0.26
N PHE A 16 2.51 0.07 -0.03
CA PHE A 16 2.55 -0.61 -1.32
C PHE A 16 1.29 -1.44 -1.58
N LEU A 17 0.92 -2.27 -0.61
CA LEU A 17 -0.24 -3.15 -0.76
C LEU A 17 -1.54 -2.37 -0.85
N LEU A 18 -1.68 -1.34 -0.04
CA LEU A 18 -2.90 -0.53 -0.07
C LEU A 18 -3.02 0.22 -1.39
N SER A 19 -1.91 0.72 -1.92
CA SER A 19 -1.93 1.41 -3.20
C SER A 19 -2.35 0.48 -4.33
N LEU A 20 -1.81 -0.73 -4.37
CA LEU A 20 -2.19 -1.71 -5.37
C LEU A 20 -3.64 -2.13 -5.21
N GLY A 21 -4.08 -2.33 -3.96
CA GLY A 21 -5.45 -2.72 -3.70
C GLY A 21 -6.45 -1.67 -4.15
N LEU A 22 -6.15 -0.41 -3.88
CA LEU A 22 -7.03 0.68 -4.30
C LEU A 22 -7.05 0.82 -5.81
N ALA A 23 -5.90 0.70 -6.45
CA ALA A 23 -5.82 0.81 -7.90
C ALA A 23 -6.65 -0.29 -8.56
N ARG A 24 -6.52 -1.51 -8.08
CA ARG A 24 -7.28 -2.62 -8.64
C ARG A 24 -8.78 -2.45 -8.39
N PHE A 25 -9.13 -2.03 -7.19
CA PHE A 25 -10.53 -1.79 -6.83
C PHE A 25 -11.14 -0.76 -7.79
N SER A 26 -10.40 0.31 -8.03
CA SER A 26 -10.86 1.38 -8.91
C SER A 26 -11.09 0.89 -10.33
N ILE A 27 -10.16 0.08 -10.84
CA ILE A 27 -10.28 -0.49 -12.18
C ILE A 27 -11.48 -1.43 -12.27
N GLU A 28 -11.66 -2.28 -11.28
CA GLU A 28 -12.76 -3.24 -11.27
C GLU A 28 -14.12 -2.56 -11.20
N ARG A 29 -14.17 -1.39 -10.61
CA ARG A 29 -15.41 -0.63 -10.54
C ARG A 29 -15.61 0.27 -11.76
N GLY A 30 -14.65 0.30 -12.65
CA GLY A 30 -14.73 1.14 -13.83
C GLY A 30 -14.42 2.60 -13.57
N GLU A 31 -13.76 2.90 -12.45
CA GLU A 31 -13.40 4.27 -12.10
C GLU A 31 -12.04 4.61 -12.67
N LEU A 32 -11.87 5.89 -13.03
CA LEU A 32 -10.59 6.40 -13.46
C LEU A 32 -9.93 7.11 -12.29
N LEU A 33 -8.64 6.86 -12.10
CA LEU A 33 -7.90 7.49 -11.03
C LEU A 33 -7.48 8.91 -11.33
#